data_2e5d20e3d2f49855a27c98257646edd7
#
_entry.id   2e5d20e3d2f49855a27c98257646edd7
#
_cell.length_a   1.000
_cell.length_b   1.000
_cell.length_c   1.000
_cell.angle_alpha   90.00
_cell.angle_beta   90.00
_cell.angle_gamma   90.00
#
_symmetry.space_group_name_H-M   'P 1'
#
loop_
_entity.id
_entity.type
_entity.pdbx_description
1 polymer ?
#
loop_
_entity_poly.entity_id
_entity_poly.type
_entity_poly.pdbx_seq_one_letter_code
_entity_poly.pdbx_strand_id
1 'polypeptide(L)'
;MSLRLTRERRPDLLAKASLSREEGNRLLTVESRVYVALLHYPVYDKNGQVVTSAVTNMDIHDIARSGKTYGIRGFYVVTPVKALQKLALKIIEHWQEGYGSQYNITRKEALALARIRDALDDVLIDIERECGEKPRIVATTARPGGNRTSFPELRDMLLKRTQPCLILFGTGWGLTETIISQSDYVLQAIQGPTDYNHLSVRSAAAIVLDRLLGRP
;
A
#
# COMPACT_ATOMS: atom_id res chain seq x y z
N MET A 1 -15.95 -23.09 14.31
CA MET A 1 -15.12 -22.05 14.93
C MET A 1 -14.85 -20.99 13.87
N SER A 2 -15.03 -19.70 14.16
CA SER A 2 -14.81 -18.67 13.12
C SER A 2 -13.32 -18.56 12.80
N LEU A 3 -12.94 -18.50 11.52
CA LEU A 3 -11.57 -18.26 11.04
C LEU A 3 -10.93 -17.04 11.70
N ARG A 4 -11.74 -16.02 11.99
CA ARG A 4 -11.35 -14.82 12.74
C ARG A 4 -10.80 -15.15 14.12
N LEU A 5 -11.56 -15.90 14.92
CA LEU A 5 -11.13 -16.30 16.28
C LEU A 5 -9.89 -17.19 16.25
N THR A 6 -9.77 -18.03 15.22
CA THR A 6 -8.57 -18.87 15.02
C THR A 6 -7.35 -18.01 14.71
N ARG A 7 -7.49 -16.97 13.88
CA ARG A 7 -6.41 -16.03 13.56
C ARG A 7 -5.94 -15.25 14.80
N GLU A 8 -6.89 -14.78 15.63
CA GLU A 8 -6.58 -14.01 16.84
C GLU A 8 -5.94 -14.87 17.94
N ARG A 9 -6.46 -16.07 18.15
CA ARG A 9 -6.10 -16.91 19.31
C ARG A 9 -5.07 -17.99 19.02
N ARG A 10 -5.04 -18.50 17.77
CA ARG A 10 -4.21 -19.61 17.35
C ARG A 10 -3.70 -19.42 15.91
N PRO A 11 -2.88 -18.38 15.68
CA PRO A 11 -2.30 -18.12 14.35
C PRO A 11 -1.43 -19.27 13.84
N ASP A 12 -0.84 -20.05 14.78
CA ASP A 12 -0.08 -21.27 14.47
C ASP A 12 -0.90 -22.33 13.73
N LEU A 13 -2.19 -22.44 14.02
CA LEU A 13 -3.08 -23.37 13.31
C LEU A 13 -3.38 -22.91 11.90
N LEU A 14 -3.54 -21.61 11.67
CA LEU A 14 -3.74 -21.07 10.32
C LEU A 14 -2.49 -21.21 9.46
N ALA A 15 -1.30 -21.10 10.05
CA ALA A 15 -0.04 -21.30 9.34
C ALA A 15 0.14 -22.75 8.83
N LYS A 16 -0.55 -23.72 9.46
CA LYS A 16 -0.52 -25.15 9.09
C LYS A 16 -1.75 -25.61 8.33
N ALA A 17 -2.81 -24.79 8.25
CA ALA A 17 -4.06 -25.14 7.61
C ALA A 17 -3.96 -24.96 6.08
N SER A 18 -4.41 -25.95 5.33
CA SER A 18 -4.69 -25.82 3.91
C SER A 18 -6.04 -25.08 3.76
N LEU A 19 -5.98 -23.76 3.77
CA LEU A 19 -7.16 -22.93 3.59
C LEU A 19 -7.65 -23.03 2.14
N SER A 20 -8.95 -23.18 1.99
CA SER A 20 -9.56 -22.98 0.68
C SER A 20 -9.33 -21.53 0.22
N ARG A 21 -9.39 -21.31 -1.07
CA ARG A 21 -9.27 -19.99 -1.68
C ARG A 21 -10.28 -18.97 -1.11
N GLU A 22 -11.49 -19.43 -0.80
CA GLU A 22 -12.57 -18.62 -0.23
C GLU A 22 -12.29 -18.23 1.25
N GLU A 23 -11.80 -19.17 2.03
CA GLU A 23 -11.43 -18.95 3.43
C GLU A 23 -10.22 -17.99 3.55
N GLY A 24 -9.23 -18.15 2.68
CA GLY A 24 -8.10 -17.24 2.59
C GLY A 24 -8.56 -15.81 2.24
N ASN A 25 -9.47 -15.67 1.29
CA ASN A 25 -10.02 -14.36 0.91
C ASN A 25 -10.86 -13.74 2.04
N ARG A 26 -11.64 -14.51 2.79
CA ARG A 26 -12.34 -14.02 3.98
C ARG A 26 -11.39 -13.48 5.04
N LEU A 27 -10.27 -14.15 5.28
CA LEU A 27 -9.25 -13.68 6.21
C LEU A 27 -8.58 -12.38 5.75
N LEU A 28 -8.38 -12.20 4.44
CA LEU A 28 -7.81 -10.97 3.89
C LEU A 28 -8.79 -9.79 3.94
N THR A 29 -10.10 -10.02 3.69
CA THR A 29 -11.07 -8.94 3.57
C THR A 29 -11.65 -8.46 4.90
N VAL A 30 -11.75 -9.33 5.91
CA VAL A 30 -12.41 -8.98 7.19
C VAL A 30 -11.50 -8.16 8.12
N GLU A 31 -10.18 -8.32 8.03
CA GLU A 31 -9.22 -7.58 8.85
C GLU A 31 -7.89 -7.40 8.11
N SER A 32 -7.96 -6.86 6.91
CA SER A 32 -6.72 -6.55 6.22
C SER A 32 -5.86 -5.63 7.08
N ARG A 33 -4.66 -6.09 7.44
CA ARG A 33 -3.62 -5.28 8.07
C ARG A 33 -2.63 -4.76 7.04
N VAL A 34 -3.09 -4.64 5.78
CA VAL A 34 -2.29 -4.11 4.69
C VAL A 34 -2.51 -2.60 4.58
N TYR A 35 -1.42 -1.88 4.55
CA TYR A 35 -1.35 -0.45 4.35
C TYR A 35 -0.57 -0.16 3.07
N VAL A 36 -0.84 0.97 2.47
CA VAL A 36 -0.11 1.48 1.31
C VAL A 36 0.46 2.84 1.64
N ALA A 37 1.70 3.11 1.27
CA ALA A 37 2.27 4.44 1.29
C ALA A 37 2.78 4.83 -0.10
N LEU A 38 2.36 6.01 -0.55
CA LEU A 38 2.86 6.68 -1.74
C LEU A 38 3.89 7.72 -1.29
N LEU A 39 5.16 7.44 -1.56
CA LEU A 39 6.26 8.33 -1.22
C LEU A 39 6.50 9.34 -2.34
N HIS A 40 6.39 10.61 -1.99
CA HIS A 40 6.81 11.74 -2.82
C HIS A 40 8.22 12.21 -2.43
N TYR A 41 8.73 11.76 -1.28
CA TYR A 41 10.09 11.95 -0.78
C TYR A 41 10.45 10.79 0.16
N PRO A 42 11.68 10.27 0.13
CA PRO A 42 12.73 10.50 -0.89
C PRO A 42 12.49 9.61 -2.12
N VAL A 43 12.52 10.22 -3.29
CA VAL A 43 12.43 9.51 -4.58
C VAL A 43 13.50 10.02 -5.53
N TYR A 44 13.79 9.26 -6.59
CA TYR A 44 14.73 9.71 -7.60
C TYR A 44 14.06 10.55 -8.69
N ASP A 45 14.83 11.49 -9.24
CA ASP A 45 14.55 12.12 -10.52
C ASP A 45 15.22 11.34 -11.69
N LYS A 46 15.09 11.86 -12.92
CA LYS A 46 15.69 11.27 -14.13
C LYS A 46 17.23 11.22 -14.12
N ASN A 47 17.87 12.04 -13.29
CA ASN A 47 19.32 12.13 -13.15
C ASN A 47 19.84 11.29 -11.96
N GLY A 48 18.97 10.56 -11.27
CA GLY A 48 19.33 9.81 -10.06
C GLY A 48 19.50 10.66 -8.81
N GLN A 49 19.06 11.92 -8.84
CA GLN A 49 19.10 12.79 -7.67
C GLN A 49 17.89 12.56 -6.78
N VAL A 50 18.09 12.66 -5.47
CA VAL A 50 17.01 12.54 -4.50
C VAL A 50 16.21 13.84 -4.47
N VAL A 51 14.93 13.74 -4.79
CA VAL A 51 14.04 14.90 -4.91
C VAL A 51 12.69 14.63 -4.22
N THR A 52 11.89 15.70 -4.06
CA THR A 52 10.48 15.62 -3.75
C THR A 52 9.69 15.75 -5.05
N SER A 53 8.81 14.80 -5.34
CA SER A 53 7.91 14.87 -6.49
C SER A 53 6.60 15.60 -6.16
N ALA A 54 5.89 16.03 -7.19
CA ALA A 54 4.57 16.64 -7.04
C ALA A 54 3.51 15.63 -6.61
N VAL A 55 2.60 16.04 -5.73
CA VAL A 55 1.39 15.30 -5.41
C VAL A 55 0.32 15.58 -6.47
N THR A 56 -0.29 14.55 -7.01
CA THR A 56 -1.37 14.71 -7.99
C THR A 56 -2.73 14.26 -7.44
N ASN A 57 -3.78 14.96 -7.86
CA ASN A 57 -5.15 14.57 -7.52
C ASN A 57 -5.48 13.14 -7.94
N MET A 58 -5.02 12.74 -9.13
CA MET A 58 -5.27 11.41 -9.68
C MET A 58 -4.64 10.30 -8.84
N ASP A 59 -3.42 10.50 -8.32
CA ASP A 59 -2.75 9.50 -7.50
C ASP A 59 -3.53 9.23 -6.21
N ILE A 60 -3.98 10.30 -5.54
CA ILE A 60 -4.77 10.19 -4.31
C ILE A 60 -6.07 9.42 -4.59
N HIS A 61 -6.80 9.81 -5.63
CA HIS A 61 -8.09 9.20 -5.96
C HIS A 61 -7.98 7.73 -6.37
N ASP A 62 -7.09 7.43 -7.30
CA ASP A 62 -7.03 6.11 -7.91
C ASP A 62 -6.45 5.07 -6.94
N ILE A 63 -5.42 5.45 -6.15
CA ILE A 63 -4.85 4.55 -5.14
C ILE A 63 -5.84 4.35 -3.99
N ALA A 64 -6.52 5.39 -3.51
CA ALA A 64 -7.53 5.25 -2.46
C ALA A 64 -8.69 4.34 -2.91
N ARG A 65 -9.17 4.48 -4.15
CA ARG A 65 -10.25 3.65 -4.70
C ARG A 65 -9.82 2.20 -4.89
N SER A 66 -8.63 1.97 -5.45
CA SER A 66 -8.05 0.63 -5.54
C SER A 66 -7.88 0.03 -4.14
N GLY A 67 -7.35 0.80 -3.21
CA GLY A 67 -7.18 0.38 -1.81
C GLY A 67 -8.52 -0.01 -1.16
N LYS A 68 -9.57 0.78 -1.35
CA LYS A 68 -10.91 0.47 -0.84
C LYS A 68 -11.46 -0.81 -1.46
N THR A 69 -11.27 -1.00 -2.78
CA THR A 69 -11.71 -2.20 -3.51
C THR A 69 -11.05 -3.47 -2.96
N TYR A 70 -9.76 -3.41 -2.69
CA TYR A 70 -8.98 -4.55 -2.19
C TYR A 70 -8.91 -4.63 -0.65
N GLY A 71 -9.60 -3.74 0.05
CA GLY A 71 -9.77 -3.80 1.50
C GLY A 71 -8.52 -3.47 2.30
N ILE A 72 -7.64 -2.58 1.82
CA ILE A 72 -6.52 -2.10 2.64
C ILE A 72 -7.04 -1.30 3.84
N ARG A 73 -6.26 -1.26 4.91
CA ARG A 73 -6.62 -0.59 6.16
C ARG A 73 -6.32 0.91 6.16
N GLY A 74 -5.34 1.33 5.39
CA GLY A 74 -4.97 2.74 5.28
C GLY A 74 -4.09 3.02 4.07
N PHE A 75 -4.17 4.26 3.61
CA PHE A 75 -3.36 4.79 2.52
C PHE A 75 -2.66 6.07 2.98
N TYR A 76 -1.35 6.12 2.88
CA TYR A 76 -0.54 7.27 3.28
C TYR A 76 0.05 7.97 2.07
N VAL A 77 -0.09 9.29 2.03
CA VAL A 77 0.64 10.18 1.12
C VAL A 77 1.76 10.83 1.93
N VAL A 78 3.01 10.56 1.55
CA VAL A 78 4.19 10.97 2.32
C VAL A 78 4.95 12.05 1.58
N THR A 79 5.00 13.25 2.15
CA THR A 79 5.75 14.40 1.62
C THR A 79 6.09 15.40 2.72
N PRO A 80 7.35 15.87 2.84
CA PRO A 80 7.75 16.87 3.83
C PRO A 80 7.31 18.29 3.44
N VAL A 81 6.88 18.51 2.19
CA VAL A 81 6.57 19.83 1.65
C VAL A 81 5.17 20.27 2.08
N LYS A 82 5.07 21.24 2.98
CA LYS A 82 3.80 21.72 3.56
C LYS A 82 2.77 22.20 2.53
N ALA A 83 3.22 22.80 1.42
CA ALA A 83 2.32 23.23 0.34
C ALA A 83 1.65 22.01 -0.35
N LEU A 84 2.39 20.92 -0.56
CA LEU A 84 1.86 19.69 -1.14
C LEU A 84 0.92 18.97 -0.16
N GLN A 85 1.24 18.98 1.13
CA GLN A 85 0.35 18.46 2.17
C GLN A 85 -0.98 19.21 2.20
N LYS A 86 -0.93 20.55 2.16
CA LYS A 86 -2.14 21.39 2.11
C LYS A 86 -2.97 21.10 0.86
N LEU A 87 -2.34 20.89 -0.29
CA LEU A 87 -3.04 20.50 -1.52
C LEU A 87 -3.73 19.15 -1.35
N ALA A 88 -3.02 18.14 -0.86
CA ALA A 88 -3.57 16.80 -0.63
C ALA A 88 -4.73 16.83 0.38
N LEU A 89 -4.58 17.58 1.48
CA LEU A 89 -5.65 17.75 2.47
C LEU A 89 -6.91 18.39 1.85
N LYS A 90 -6.77 19.46 1.06
CA LYS A 90 -7.91 20.09 0.37
C LYS A 90 -8.64 19.11 -0.56
N ILE A 91 -7.89 18.23 -1.24
CA ILE A 91 -8.49 17.18 -2.09
C ILE A 91 -9.30 16.22 -1.23
N ILE A 92 -8.75 15.75 -0.11
CA ILE A 92 -9.42 14.80 0.79
C ILE A 92 -10.65 15.46 1.43
N GLU A 93 -10.51 16.66 1.99
CA GLU A 93 -11.59 17.42 2.64
C GLU A 93 -12.76 17.71 1.70
N HIS A 94 -12.49 18.05 0.42
CA HIS A 94 -13.53 18.25 -0.58
C HIS A 94 -14.47 17.04 -0.70
N TRP A 95 -13.92 15.83 -0.57
CA TRP A 95 -14.69 14.59 -0.68
C TRP A 95 -15.18 14.06 0.67
N GLN A 96 -14.62 14.50 1.78
CA GLN A 96 -15.07 14.09 3.12
C GLN A 96 -16.19 14.99 3.66
N GLU A 97 -16.06 16.30 3.51
CA GLU A 97 -16.91 17.31 4.12
C GLU A 97 -17.56 18.25 3.10
N GLY A 98 -16.94 18.44 1.93
CA GLY A 98 -17.40 19.34 0.87
C GLY A 98 -18.54 18.77 0.02
N TYR A 99 -18.91 19.50 -1.04
CA TYR A 99 -19.97 19.11 -1.99
C TYR A 99 -19.77 17.68 -2.56
N GLY A 100 -18.53 17.28 -2.79
CA GLY A 100 -18.20 15.94 -3.28
C GLY A 100 -18.70 14.82 -2.37
N SER A 101 -18.81 15.06 -1.07
CA SER A 101 -19.24 14.06 -0.09
C SER A 101 -20.71 13.64 -0.26
N GLN A 102 -21.54 14.54 -0.77
CA GLN A 102 -22.95 14.27 -1.07
C GLN A 102 -23.13 13.73 -2.49
N TYR A 103 -22.28 14.19 -3.41
CA TYR A 103 -22.35 13.80 -4.82
C TYR A 103 -21.93 12.35 -5.08
N ASN A 104 -20.92 11.85 -4.35
CA ASN A 104 -20.41 10.48 -4.57
C ASN A 104 -19.94 9.84 -3.25
N ILE A 105 -20.86 9.11 -2.61
CA ILE A 105 -20.63 8.43 -1.33
C ILE A 105 -19.48 7.40 -1.42
N THR A 106 -19.40 6.63 -2.52
CA THR A 106 -18.36 5.60 -2.65
C THR A 106 -16.97 6.20 -2.76
N ARG A 107 -16.85 7.39 -3.35
CA ARG A 107 -15.59 8.13 -3.39
C ARG A 107 -15.21 8.70 -2.02
N LYS A 108 -16.19 9.21 -1.28
CA LYS A 108 -16.02 9.62 0.12
C LYS A 108 -15.44 8.47 0.95
N GLU A 109 -16.03 7.28 0.86
CA GLU A 109 -15.55 6.11 1.57
C GLU A 109 -14.13 5.70 1.19
N ALA A 110 -13.76 5.80 -0.09
CA ALA A 110 -12.40 5.49 -0.54
C ALA A 110 -11.38 6.49 0.01
N LEU A 111 -11.68 7.79 -0.10
CA LEU A 111 -10.79 8.86 0.37
C LEU A 111 -10.66 8.91 1.91
N ALA A 112 -11.57 8.28 2.65
CA ALA A 112 -11.44 8.11 4.11
C ALA A 112 -10.23 7.24 4.52
N LEU A 113 -9.66 6.46 3.59
CA LEU A 113 -8.42 5.71 3.82
C LEU A 113 -7.18 6.61 3.79
N ALA A 114 -7.25 7.78 3.12
CA ALA A 114 -6.09 8.60 2.85
C ALA A 114 -5.68 9.44 4.07
N ARG A 115 -4.40 9.38 4.42
CA ARG A 115 -3.75 10.11 5.51
C ARG A 115 -2.49 10.77 4.98
N ILE A 116 -2.16 11.97 5.47
CA ILE A 116 -0.95 12.69 5.06
C ILE A 116 0.08 12.62 6.18
N ARG A 117 1.35 12.34 5.83
CA ARG A 117 2.47 12.35 6.78
C ARG A 117 3.69 13.02 6.17
N ASP A 118 4.54 13.56 7.04
CA ASP A 118 5.77 14.26 6.67
C ASP A 118 6.82 13.26 6.18
N ALA A 119 7.01 12.16 6.89
CA ALA A 119 8.03 11.17 6.66
C ALA A 119 7.49 9.73 6.76
N LEU A 120 8.28 8.77 6.27
CA LEU A 120 7.96 7.35 6.39
C LEU A 120 7.92 6.89 7.86
N ASP A 121 8.81 7.44 8.70
CA ASP A 121 8.84 7.11 10.14
C ASP A 121 7.52 7.45 10.84
N ASP A 122 6.86 8.54 10.46
CA ASP A 122 5.55 8.90 11.00
C ASP A 122 4.50 7.86 10.64
N VAL A 123 4.58 7.29 9.42
CA VAL A 123 3.69 6.21 8.98
C VAL A 123 3.92 4.95 9.81
N LEU A 124 5.18 4.59 10.06
CA LEU A 124 5.53 3.42 10.86
C LEU A 124 5.01 3.55 12.29
N ILE A 125 5.20 4.73 12.91
CA ILE A 125 4.68 5.05 14.25
C ILE A 125 3.16 4.95 14.30
N ASP A 126 2.47 5.48 13.31
CA ASP A 126 1.00 5.41 13.22
C ASP A 126 0.50 3.97 13.16
N ILE A 127 1.10 3.15 12.30
CA ILE A 127 0.69 1.75 12.14
C ILE A 127 1.01 0.96 13.41
N GLU A 128 2.18 1.17 14.01
CA GLU A 128 2.55 0.52 15.27
C GLU A 128 1.57 0.86 16.39
N ARG A 129 1.18 2.15 16.51
CA ARG A 129 0.17 2.59 17.48
C ARG A 129 -1.20 1.97 17.23
N GLU A 130 -1.60 1.85 15.96
CA GLU A 130 -2.91 1.30 15.57
C GLU A 130 -2.98 -0.22 15.72
N CYS A 131 -1.87 -0.94 15.47
CA CYS A 131 -1.83 -2.39 15.41
C CYS A 131 -1.16 -3.05 16.62
N GLY A 132 -0.45 -2.28 17.46
CA GLY A 132 0.31 -2.79 18.61
C GLY A 132 1.66 -3.42 18.25
N GLU A 133 2.04 -3.39 16.97
CA GLU A 133 3.30 -3.95 16.46
C GLU A 133 3.75 -3.26 15.18
N LYS A 134 5.07 -3.25 14.93
CA LYS A 134 5.67 -2.63 13.73
C LYS A 134 5.23 -3.36 12.47
N PRO A 135 4.94 -2.62 11.37
CA PRO A 135 4.63 -3.26 10.10
C PRO A 135 5.89 -3.86 9.45
N ARG A 136 5.67 -4.93 8.67
CA ARG A 136 6.65 -5.35 7.67
C ARG A 136 6.60 -4.40 6.49
N ILE A 137 7.77 -3.97 6.05
CA ILE A 137 7.92 -3.03 4.93
C ILE A 137 8.18 -3.81 3.65
N VAL A 138 7.36 -3.56 2.64
CA VAL A 138 7.50 -4.13 1.30
C VAL A 138 7.75 -3.00 0.32
N ALA A 139 8.95 -2.90 -0.20
CA ALA A 139 9.26 -1.96 -1.28
C ALA A 139 8.83 -2.49 -2.63
N THR A 140 8.30 -1.61 -3.50
CA THR A 140 8.04 -1.90 -4.91
C THR A 140 9.03 -1.18 -5.80
N THR A 141 9.44 -1.80 -6.87
CA THR A 141 10.34 -1.20 -7.88
C THR A 141 10.17 -1.88 -9.22
N ALA A 142 10.31 -1.11 -10.30
CA ALA A 142 10.36 -1.61 -11.66
C ALA A 142 11.80 -1.99 -12.08
N ARG A 143 12.83 -1.58 -11.31
CA ARG A 143 14.23 -1.84 -11.64
C ARG A 143 14.52 -3.34 -11.50
N PRO A 144 15.30 -3.92 -12.43
CA PRO A 144 15.71 -5.31 -12.36
C PRO A 144 16.74 -5.55 -11.25
N GLY A 145 16.98 -6.82 -10.94
CA GLY A 145 18.07 -7.28 -10.04
C GLY A 145 17.72 -7.32 -8.56
N GLY A 146 18.64 -7.84 -7.76
CA GLY A 146 18.49 -8.05 -6.32
C GLY A 146 17.61 -9.25 -5.95
N ASN A 147 17.57 -9.55 -4.66
CA ASN A 147 16.68 -10.58 -4.12
C ASN A 147 15.24 -10.05 -4.12
N ARG A 148 14.32 -10.77 -4.74
CA ARG A 148 12.92 -10.35 -4.92
C ARG A 148 11.98 -11.40 -4.34
N THR A 149 10.98 -10.92 -3.59
CA THR A 149 9.87 -11.75 -3.13
C THR A 149 8.83 -11.82 -4.25
N SER A 150 8.41 -13.00 -4.62
CA SER A 150 7.37 -13.19 -5.65
C SER A 150 5.98 -12.80 -5.11
N PHE A 151 5.04 -12.53 -6.03
CA PHE A 151 3.66 -12.25 -5.65
C PHE A 151 3.01 -13.42 -4.87
N PRO A 152 3.17 -14.69 -5.28
CA PRO A 152 2.63 -15.82 -4.52
C PRO A 152 3.20 -15.91 -3.11
N GLU A 153 4.53 -15.78 -2.94
CA GLU A 153 5.19 -15.82 -1.63
C GLU A 153 4.69 -14.71 -0.71
N LEU A 154 4.61 -13.46 -1.21
CA LEU A 154 4.10 -12.35 -0.40
C LEU A 154 2.62 -12.53 -0.06
N ARG A 155 1.81 -12.98 -1.02
CA ARG A 155 0.39 -13.31 -0.78
C ARG A 155 0.24 -14.37 0.33
N ASP A 156 1.02 -15.43 0.27
CA ASP A 156 1.02 -16.48 1.28
C ASP A 156 1.41 -15.95 2.66
N MET A 157 2.39 -15.05 2.72
CA MET A 157 2.77 -14.38 3.97
C MET A 157 1.64 -13.52 4.53
N LEU A 158 0.96 -12.75 3.69
CA LEU A 158 -0.19 -11.92 4.10
C LEU A 158 -1.36 -12.77 4.62
N LEU A 159 -1.58 -13.95 4.03
CA LEU A 159 -2.61 -14.89 4.49
C LEU A 159 -2.29 -15.53 5.84
N LYS A 160 -1.03 -15.86 6.06
CA LYS A 160 -0.59 -16.65 7.23
C LYS A 160 -0.20 -15.80 8.44
N ARG A 161 0.16 -14.52 8.22
CA ARG A 161 0.67 -13.64 9.29
C ARG A 161 -0.38 -12.63 9.73
N THR A 162 -0.38 -12.35 11.03
CA THR A 162 -1.20 -11.28 11.63
C THR A 162 -0.51 -9.93 11.63
N GLN A 163 0.82 -9.91 11.46
CA GLN A 163 1.62 -8.71 11.47
C GLN A 163 1.20 -7.73 10.36
N PRO A 164 1.07 -6.42 10.65
CA PRO A 164 0.74 -5.43 9.63
C PRO A 164 1.81 -5.38 8.55
N CYS A 165 1.38 -5.08 7.33
CA CYS A 165 2.24 -4.97 6.16
C CYS A 165 2.04 -3.59 5.51
N LEU A 166 3.14 -2.87 5.28
CA LEU A 166 3.16 -1.58 4.60
C LEU A 166 3.83 -1.74 3.22
N ILE A 167 3.04 -1.55 2.15
CA ILE A 167 3.54 -1.59 0.78
C ILE A 167 3.90 -0.17 0.34
N LEU A 168 5.15 0.03 -0.04
CA LEU A 168 5.70 1.31 -0.46
C LEU A 168 5.68 1.43 -1.98
N PHE A 169 5.13 2.52 -2.47
CA PHE A 169 5.22 2.95 -3.86
C PHE A 169 5.97 4.28 -3.94
N GLY A 170 6.93 4.37 -4.86
CA GLY A 170 7.63 5.60 -5.17
C GLY A 170 7.02 6.28 -6.38
N THR A 171 7.07 7.60 -6.40
CA THR A 171 6.76 8.44 -7.56
C THR A 171 8.03 8.78 -8.35
N GLY A 172 7.92 9.58 -9.39
CA GLY A 172 9.06 9.97 -10.22
C GLY A 172 9.78 8.76 -10.82
N TRP A 173 11.07 8.62 -10.50
CA TRP A 173 11.93 7.52 -10.97
C TRP A 173 12.09 6.41 -9.91
N GLY A 174 11.18 6.38 -8.95
CA GLY A 174 11.05 5.32 -7.95
C GLY A 174 11.72 5.62 -6.61
N LEU A 175 11.60 4.68 -5.71
CA LEU A 175 12.17 4.73 -4.36
C LEU A 175 13.69 4.78 -4.41
N THR A 176 14.27 5.46 -3.41
CA THR A 176 15.74 5.48 -3.22
C THR A 176 16.26 4.12 -2.76
N GLU A 177 17.54 3.84 -3.04
CA GLU A 177 18.18 2.62 -2.58
C GLU A 177 18.17 2.50 -1.04
N THR A 178 18.23 3.63 -0.34
CA THR A 178 18.11 3.66 1.13
C THR A 178 16.77 3.07 1.58
N ILE A 179 15.67 3.47 0.96
CA ILE A 179 14.33 2.92 1.29
C ILE A 179 14.25 1.44 0.93
N ILE A 180 14.78 1.06 -0.23
CA ILE A 180 14.76 -0.33 -0.69
C ILE A 180 15.58 -1.23 0.24
N SER A 181 16.78 -0.82 0.63
CA SER A 181 17.66 -1.61 1.50
C SER A 181 17.16 -1.74 2.94
N GLN A 182 16.38 -0.77 3.41
CA GLN A 182 15.74 -0.80 4.74
C GLN A 182 14.42 -1.58 4.77
N SER A 183 13.91 -2.01 3.62
CA SER A 183 12.67 -2.76 3.54
C SER A 183 12.90 -4.25 3.86
N ASP A 184 11.93 -4.87 4.56
CA ASP A 184 11.99 -6.31 4.89
C ASP A 184 11.91 -7.18 3.63
N TYR A 185 11.16 -6.71 2.63
CA TYR A 185 10.96 -7.40 1.36
C TYR A 185 11.00 -6.42 0.21
N VAL A 186 11.47 -6.89 -0.94
CA VAL A 186 11.38 -6.14 -2.20
C VAL A 186 10.56 -6.98 -3.17
N LEU A 187 9.39 -6.48 -3.53
CA LEU A 187 8.47 -7.20 -4.40
C LEU A 187 9.04 -7.30 -5.82
N GLN A 188 8.85 -8.44 -6.45
CA GLN A 188 9.21 -8.61 -7.86
C GLN A 188 8.48 -7.59 -8.73
N ALA A 189 9.16 -7.12 -9.78
CA ALA A 189 8.57 -6.16 -10.72
C ALA A 189 7.37 -6.78 -11.46
N ILE A 190 6.39 -5.93 -11.78
CA ILE A 190 5.32 -6.32 -12.68
C ILE A 190 5.93 -6.47 -14.08
N GLN A 191 5.78 -7.63 -14.67
CA GLN A 191 6.26 -7.91 -16.01
C GLN A 191 5.10 -8.20 -16.95
N GLY A 192 5.16 -7.64 -18.15
CA GLY A 192 4.34 -7.95 -19.29
C GLY A 192 5.12 -8.79 -20.33
N PRO A 193 4.54 -9.06 -21.49
CA PRO A 193 5.19 -9.82 -22.56
C PRO A 193 6.20 -8.98 -23.38
N THR A 194 6.39 -7.71 -23.05
CA THR A 194 7.29 -6.78 -23.73
C THR A 194 8.35 -6.26 -22.77
N ASP A 195 9.41 -5.63 -23.30
CA ASP A 195 10.45 -4.98 -22.51
C ASP A 195 10.01 -3.67 -21.86
N TYR A 196 8.82 -3.17 -22.19
CA TYR A 196 8.29 -1.95 -21.60
C TYR A 196 7.77 -2.20 -20.18
N ASN A 197 8.38 -1.56 -19.19
CA ASN A 197 8.06 -1.72 -17.77
C ASN A 197 7.93 -0.38 -17.02
N HIS A 198 7.30 0.62 -17.66
CA HIS A 198 7.12 1.96 -17.09
C HIS A 198 5.63 2.25 -16.84
N LEU A 199 5.05 1.53 -15.88
CA LEU A 199 3.69 1.77 -15.45
C LEU A 199 3.60 3.08 -14.63
N SER A 200 2.47 3.79 -14.75
CA SER A 200 2.16 4.83 -13.77
C SER A 200 2.03 4.22 -12.39
N VAL A 201 2.38 4.97 -11.33
CA VAL A 201 2.29 4.48 -9.95
C VAL A 201 0.88 4.00 -9.59
N ARG A 202 -0.16 4.63 -10.14
CA ARG A 202 -1.56 4.23 -9.95
C ARG A 202 -1.86 2.86 -10.54
N SER A 203 -1.40 2.62 -11.76
CA SER A 203 -1.54 1.32 -12.43
C SER A 203 -0.75 0.25 -11.69
N ALA A 204 0.48 0.55 -11.28
CA ALA A 204 1.29 -0.37 -10.50
C ALA A 204 0.61 -0.73 -9.17
N ALA A 205 0.08 0.26 -8.45
CA ALA A 205 -0.63 0.04 -7.19
C ALA A 205 -1.87 -0.85 -7.39
N ALA A 206 -2.68 -0.59 -8.42
CA ALA A 206 -3.86 -1.40 -8.71
C ALA A 206 -3.49 -2.86 -9.01
N ILE A 207 -2.48 -3.10 -9.86
CA ILE A 207 -2.02 -4.45 -10.21
C ILE A 207 -1.42 -5.17 -9.00
N VAL A 208 -0.59 -4.49 -8.21
CA VAL A 208 0.00 -5.07 -7.00
C VAL A 208 -1.09 -5.48 -6.02
N LEU A 209 -2.06 -4.61 -5.75
CA LEU A 209 -3.16 -4.90 -4.85
C LEU A 209 -4.04 -6.04 -5.39
N ASP A 210 -4.31 -6.07 -6.68
CA ASP A 210 -5.05 -7.17 -7.32
C ASP A 210 -4.34 -8.51 -7.14
N ARG A 211 -3.06 -8.58 -7.46
CA ARG A 211 -2.27 -9.82 -7.35
C ARG A 211 -2.12 -10.31 -5.91
N LEU A 212 -2.04 -9.40 -4.94
CA LEU A 212 -1.85 -9.74 -3.53
C LEU A 212 -3.16 -10.01 -2.79
N LEU A 213 -4.21 -9.22 -3.06
CA LEU A 213 -5.44 -9.19 -2.28
C LEU A 213 -6.67 -9.53 -3.12
N GLY A 214 -6.56 -9.52 -4.43
CA GLY A 214 -7.65 -9.84 -5.36
C GLY A 214 -8.17 -11.26 -5.16
N ARG A 215 -9.45 -11.45 -5.49
CA ARG A 215 -10.02 -12.80 -5.57
C ARG A 215 -9.39 -13.50 -6.76
N PRO A 216 -9.06 -14.75 -6.60
CA PRO A 216 -8.57 -15.55 -7.70
C PRO A 216 -9.68 -15.80 -8.73
#